data_2e1c9ed131350f9f677412726632b26a
#
_entry.id   2e1c9ed131350f9f677412726632b26a
#
_cell.length_a   1.000
_cell.length_b   1.000
_cell.length_c   1.000
_cell.angle_alpha   90.00
_cell.angle_beta   90.00
_cell.angle_gamma   90.00
#
_symmetry.space_group_name_H-M   'P 1'
#
loop_
_entity.id
_entity.type
_entity.pdbx_description
1 polymer ?
#
loop_
_entity_poly.entity_id
_entity_poly.type
_entity_poly.pdbx_seq_one_letter_code
_entity_poly.pdbx_strand_id
1 'polypeptide(L)'
;LQNQQWMYLNGVIMVSPADYNLYNNGQPVYSAINLPYYTAAAWHHKMLPSELQSKDLTEVLPGAEDFAINELMPALAKGGFISDTEKNNVAEKMSRYSGLSKKVILQHNLDVPTRFFWKDLLRDKTGQTIGRLDSRYLGLDKVEAGTGPDYSAELTSWLHSFTPAINYYIREHLKFKTDIKYNMFGPVRPWNNDDNEVRENLRQAMAQNPYLHVMAQSGYYDGATTYFAAKYTLSQIDPSGKMKDRLSFKGYRSGHMMYLRYEDLIKANDDLREFIQKSSAKGKSAKY
;
A
#
# COMPACT_ATOMS: atom_id res chain seq x y z
N LEU A 1 15.40 13.78 -15.89
CA LEU A 1 16.54 14.43 -15.24
C LEU A 1 17.87 13.84 -15.76
N GLN A 2 18.10 12.52 -15.58
CA GLN A 2 19.39 11.89 -15.86
C GLN A 2 19.79 12.03 -17.35
N ASN A 3 18.90 11.66 -18.28
CA ASN A 3 19.22 11.62 -19.73
C ASN A 3 19.11 12.99 -20.43
N GLN A 4 18.31 13.92 -19.90
CA GLN A 4 18.08 15.22 -20.55
C GLN A 4 18.82 16.37 -19.88
N GLN A 5 19.04 16.28 -18.57
CA GLN A 5 19.63 17.35 -17.76
C GLN A 5 20.97 16.96 -17.15
N TRP A 6 21.46 15.76 -17.42
CA TRP A 6 22.70 15.21 -16.84
C TRP A 6 22.77 15.29 -15.31
N MET A 7 21.60 15.26 -14.66
CA MET A 7 21.48 15.28 -13.20
C MET A 7 21.29 13.85 -12.67
N TYR A 8 22.31 13.34 -12.01
CA TYR A 8 22.33 11.99 -11.45
C TYR A 8 21.98 12.03 -9.97
N LEU A 9 20.97 11.25 -9.57
CA LEU A 9 20.53 11.13 -8.19
C LEU A 9 21.21 9.93 -7.53
N ASN A 10 21.58 10.08 -6.27
CA ASN A 10 22.10 8.97 -5.47
C ASN A 10 21.00 8.18 -4.78
N GLY A 11 19.84 8.78 -4.56
CA GLY A 11 18.72 8.14 -3.91
C GLY A 11 17.38 8.74 -4.30
N VAL A 12 16.37 7.86 -4.36
CA VAL A 12 14.96 8.22 -4.50
C VAL A 12 14.18 7.54 -3.37
N ILE A 13 13.37 8.32 -2.68
CA ILE A 13 12.51 7.84 -1.60
C ILE A 13 11.07 8.08 -2.01
N MET A 14 10.29 7.01 -2.00
CA MET A 14 8.88 7.01 -2.36
C MET A 14 8.04 6.75 -1.11
N VAL A 15 7.20 7.69 -0.76
CA VAL A 15 6.30 7.58 0.40
C VAL A 15 4.90 7.21 -0.07
N SER A 16 4.38 6.11 0.43
CA SER A 16 3.07 5.54 0.03
C SER A 16 2.88 5.52 -1.49
N PRO A 17 3.83 4.91 -2.23
CA PRO A 17 3.82 4.96 -3.68
C PRO A 17 2.58 4.26 -4.24
N ALA A 18 1.97 4.86 -5.26
CA ALA A 18 0.97 4.19 -6.07
C ALA A 18 1.58 3.01 -6.84
N ASP A 19 0.74 2.10 -7.28
CA ASP A 19 1.20 1.07 -8.21
C ASP A 19 1.77 1.73 -9.47
N TYR A 20 2.81 1.13 -10.01
CA TYR A 20 3.45 1.61 -11.23
C TYR A 20 2.85 0.94 -12.48
N ASN A 21 1.54 0.73 -12.49
CA ASN A 21 0.83 -0.01 -13.54
C ASN A 21 1.41 -1.40 -13.84
N LEU A 22 1.85 -2.10 -12.79
CA LEU A 22 2.36 -3.47 -12.92
C LEU A 22 1.28 -4.46 -13.33
N TYR A 23 0.03 -4.11 -13.05
CA TYR A 23 -1.13 -4.97 -13.26
C TYR A 23 -2.40 -4.12 -13.41
N ASN A 24 -3.38 -4.65 -14.13
CA ASN A 24 -4.71 -4.07 -14.22
C ASN A 24 -5.61 -4.63 -13.11
N ASN A 25 -6.63 -3.88 -12.71
CA ASN A 25 -7.67 -4.37 -11.80
C ASN A 25 -8.28 -5.67 -12.35
N GLY A 26 -8.46 -6.66 -11.46
CA GLY A 26 -9.02 -7.96 -11.82
C GLY A 26 -8.01 -8.99 -12.31
N GLN A 27 -6.72 -8.68 -12.36
CA GLN A 27 -5.70 -9.69 -12.61
C GLN A 27 -5.32 -10.45 -11.34
N PRO A 28 -4.92 -11.74 -11.42
CA PRO A 28 -4.57 -12.56 -10.25
C PRO A 28 -3.53 -11.91 -9.32
N VAL A 29 -2.56 -11.20 -9.90
CA VAL A 29 -1.52 -10.50 -9.15
C VAL A 29 -2.11 -9.45 -8.23
N TYR A 30 -3.00 -8.58 -8.75
CA TYR A 30 -3.61 -7.51 -7.97
C TYR A 30 -4.36 -8.05 -6.74
N SER A 31 -5.19 -9.06 -6.94
CA SER A 31 -5.99 -9.64 -5.87
C SER A 31 -5.13 -10.31 -4.80
N ALA A 32 -4.09 -11.05 -5.21
CA ALA A 32 -3.22 -11.74 -4.28
C ALA A 32 -2.38 -10.76 -3.43
N ILE A 33 -1.80 -9.72 -4.03
CA ILE A 33 -0.91 -8.80 -3.30
C ILE A 33 -1.66 -7.87 -2.33
N ASN A 34 -2.99 -7.78 -2.39
CA ASN A 34 -3.79 -7.05 -1.41
C ASN A 34 -4.04 -7.84 -0.11
N LEU A 35 -3.88 -9.17 -0.13
CA LEU A 35 -4.15 -10.00 1.05
C LEU A 35 -3.30 -9.62 2.28
N PRO A 36 -2.00 -9.34 2.19
CA PRO A 36 -1.22 -8.93 3.36
C PRO A 36 -1.73 -7.63 4.01
N TYR A 37 -2.30 -6.70 3.23
CA TYR A 37 -2.99 -5.55 3.77
C TYR A 37 -4.28 -5.95 4.51
N TYR A 38 -5.06 -6.89 3.96
CA TYR A 38 -6.24 -7.43 4.67
C TYR A 38 -5.84 -8.05 6.01
N THR A 39 -4.73 -8.77 6.03
CA THR A 39 -4.17 -9.35 7.26
C THR A 39 -3.83 -8.27 8.29
N ALA A 40 -3.17 -7.19 7.86
CA ALA A 40 -2.84 -6.09 8.76
C ALA A 40 -4.08 -5.42 9.34
N ALA A 41 -5.08 -5.10 8.52
CA ALA A 41 -6.34 -4.52 8.95
C ALA A 41 -7.12 -5.45 9.90
N ALA A 42 -7.23 -6.74 9.54
CA ALA A 42 -7.89 -7.75 10.36
C ALA A 42 -7.18 -7.94 11.72
N TRP A 43 -5.85 -7.95 11.72
CA TRP A 43 -5.05 -8.00 12.96
C TRP A 43 -5.35 -6.81 13.88
N HIS A 44 -5.39 -5.58 13.33
CA HIS A 44 -5.72 -4.37 14.11
C HIS A 44 -7.10 -4.46 14.77
N HIS A 45 -8.10 -4.94 14.05
CA HIS A 45 -9.48 -5.04 14.50
C HIS A 45 -9.80 -6.34 15.26
N LYS A 46 -8.79 -7.16 15.55
CA LYS A 46 -8.93 -8.42 16.31
C LYS A 46 -9.92 -9.38 15.62
N MET A 47 -9.73 -9.56 14.33
CA MET A 47 -10.52 -10.44 13.46
C MET A 47 -9.77 -11.70 13.04
N LEU A 48 -8.48 -11.83 13.39
CA LEU A 48 -7.70 -13.03 13.09
C LEU A 48 -7.91 -14.13 14.15
N PRO A 49 -7.67 -15.39 13.80
CA PRO A 49 -7.63 -16.50 14.76
C PRO A 49 -6.59 -16.24 15.85
N SER A 50 -6.84 -16.80 17.05
CA SER A 50 -6.04 -16.54 18.24
C SER A 50 -4.54 -16.77 18.08
N GLU A 51 -4.14 -17.80 17.32
CA GLU A 51 -2.74 -18.15 17.07
C GLU A 51 -1.99 -17.12 16.19
N LEU A 52 -2.70 -16.35 15.38
CA LEU A 52 -2.16 -15.21 14.64
C LEU A 52 -2.31 -13.91 15.41
N GLN A 53 -3.46 -13.74 16.06
CA GLN A 53 -3.79 -12.51 16.78
C GLN A 53 -2.87 -12.27 17.99
N SER A 54 -2.34 -13.32 18.62
CA SER A 54 -1.44 -13.22 19.76
C SER A 54 0.01 -12.83 19.41
N LYS A 55 0.37 -12.90 18.13
CA LYS A 55 1.69 -12.54 17.63
C LYS A 55 1.78 -11.06 17.29
N ASP A 56 2.99 -10.52 17.26
CA ASP A 56 3.22 -9.19 16.72
C ASP A 56 2.88 -9.15 15.22
N LEU A 57 2.35 -8.01 14.74
CA LEU A 57 1.98 -7.84 13.33
C LEU A 57 3.13 -8.20 12.38
N THR A 58 4.36 -7.78 12.71
CA THR A 58 5.53 -8.03 11.87
C THR A 58 5.96 -9.50 11.82
N GLU A 59 5.48 -10.33 12.74
CA GLU A 59 5.66 -11.79 12.72
C GLU A 59 4.55 -12.49 11.91
N VAL A 60 3.37 -11.86 11.80
CA VAL A 60 2.23 -12.42 11.05
C VAL A 60 2.35 -12.15 9.55
N LEU A 61 2.75 -10.93 9.17
CA LEU A 61 2.76 -10.48 7.78
C LEU A 61 3.60 -11.37 6.83
N PRO A 62 4.79 -11.87 7.20
CA PRO A 62 5.57 -12.74 6.31
C PRO A 62 4.82 -14.00 5.87
N GLY A 63 4.00 -14.59 6.75
CA GLY A 63 3.18 -15.76 6.41
C GLY A 63 2.04 -15.40 5.44
N ALA A 64 1.44 -14.22 5.57
CA ALA A 64 0.43 -13.74 4.64
C ALA A 64 1.03 -13.39 3.26
N GLU A 65 2.23 -12.81 3.23
CA GLU A 65 2.98 -12.49 2.01
C GLU A 65 3.35 -13.78 1.25
N ASP A 66 3.86 -14.78 1.97
CA ASP A 66 4.19 -16.09 1.42
C ASP A 66 2.97 -16.79 0.83
N PHE A 67 1.87 -16.84 1.57
CA PHE A 67 0.61 -17.42 1.09
C PHE A 67 0.07 -16.67 -0.13
N ALA A 68 0.16 -15.34 -0.16
CA ALA A 68 -0.30 -14.53 -1.29
C ALA A 68 0.43 -14.90 -2.60
N ILE A 69 1.76 -15.08 -2.54
CA ILE A 69 2.59 -15.35 -3.72
C ILE A 69 2.55 -16.84 -4.11
N ASN A 70 2.65 -17.74 -3.14
CA ASN A 70 2.91 -19.15 -3.42
C ASN A 70 1.64 -20.00 -3.51
N GLU A 71 0.50 -19.51 -2.99
CA GLU A 71 -0.75 -20.29 -3.01
C GLU A 71 -1.92 -19.50 -3.62
N LEU A 72 -2.20 -18.26 -3.16
CA LEU A 72 -3.37 -17.52 -3.62
C LEU A 72 -3.22 -17.06 -5.08
N MET A 73 -2.08 -16.52 -5.45
CA MET A 73 -1.82 -16.06 -6.82
C MET A 73 -1.90 -17.21 -7.85
N PRO A 74 -1.26 -18.37 -7.65
CA PRO A 74 -1.43 -19.53 -8.52
C PRO A 74 -2.88 -20.06 -8.60
N ALA A 75 -3.60 -20.05 -7.47
CA ALA A 75 -5.00 -20.47 -7.44
C ALA A 75 -5.89 -19.53 -8.28
N LEU A 76 -5.72 -18.21 -8.11
CA LEU A 76 -6.43 -17.21 -8.90
C LEU A 76 -6.10 -17.32 -10.41
N ALA A 77 -4.86 -17.62 -10.77
CA ALA A 77 -4.43 -17.78 -12.16
C ALA A 77 -5.11 -18.97 -12.86
N LYS A 78 -5.58 -19.97 -12.13
CA LYS A 78 -6.34 -21.10 -12.70
C LYS A 78 -7.77 -20.72 -13.08
N GLY A 79 -8.31 -19.62 -12.53
CA GLY A 79 -9.66 -19.15 -12.81
C GLY A 79 -10.71 -20.25 -12.63
N GLY A 80 -11.58 -20.46 -13.62
CA GLY A 80 -12.62 -21.50 -13.59
C GLY A 80 -12.10 -22.95 -13.68
N PHE A 81 -10.80 -23.16 -13.86
CA PHE A 81 -10.19 -24.51 -13.95
C PHE A 81 -9.59 -24.98 -12.62
N ILE A 82 -9.69 -24.20 -11.55
CA ILE A 82 -9.29 -24.63 -10.21
C ILE A 82 -10.23 -25.76 -9.73
N SER A 83 -9.67 -26.81 -9.10
CA SER A 83 -10.49 -27.87 -8.51
C SER A 83 -11.23 -27.35 -7.25
N ASP A 84 -12.41 -27.92 -6.99
CA ASP A 84 -13.20 -27.55 -5.79
C ASP A 84 -12.41 -27.78 -4.48
N THR A 85 -11.64 -28.86 -4.42
CA THR A 85 -10.80 -29.16 -3.25
C THR A 85 -9.75 -28.08 -3.05
N GLU A 86 -9.03 -27.69 -4.08
CA GLU A 86 -8.02 -26.64 -4.01
C GLU A 86 -8.63 -25.28 -3.67
N LYS A 87 -9.73 -24.91 -4.36
CA LYS A 87 -10.47 -23.66 -4.10
C LYS A 87 -10.92 -23.56 -2.64
N ASN A 88 -11.44 -24.66 -2.08
CA ASN A 88 -11.85 -24.70 -0.69
C ASN A 88 -10.70 -24.59 0.30
N ASN A 89 -9.55 -25.21 0.01
CA ASN A 89 -8.36 -25.13 0.85
C ASN A 89 -7.75 -23.70 0.86
N VAL A 90 -7.67 -23.10 -0.32
CA VAL A 90 -7.19 -21.71 -0.46
C VAL A 90 -8.15 -20.72 0.23
N ALA A 91 -9.47 -20.90 0.07
CA ALA A 91 -10.46 -20.08 0.76
C ALA A 91 -10.37 -20.18 2.29
N GLU A 92 -10.09 -21.37 2.84
CA GLU A 92 -9.87 -21.56 4.27
C GLU A 92 -8.66 -20.77 4.78
N LYS A 93 -7.52 -20.88 4.08
CA LYS A 93 -6.31 -20.13 4.43
C LYS A 93 -6.50 -18.63 4.26
N MET A 94 -7.19 -18.21 3.19
CA MET A 94 -7.51 -16.80 2.98
C MET A 94 -8.41 -16.25 4.08
N SER A 95 -9.41 -17.01 4.53
CA SER A 95 -10.26 -16.66 5.69
C SER A 95 -9.42 -16.42 6.95
N ARG A 96 -8.48 -17.33 7.21
CA ARG A 96 -7.57 -17.24 8.36
C ARG A 96 -6.72 -15.96 8.35
N TYR A 97 -6.24 -15.52 7.18
CA TYR A 97 -5.42 -14.32 7.07
C TYR A 97 -6.22 -13.02 6.89
N SER A 98 -7.39 -13.08 6.27
CA SER A 98 -8.18 -11.87 6.00
C SER A 98 -9.20 -11.51 7.09
N GLY A 99 -9.53 -12.44 7.97
CA GLY A 99 -10.64 -12.27 8.93
C GLY A 99 -12.03 -12.35 8.31
N LEU A 100 -12.15 -12.53 6.99
CA LEU A 100 -13.42 -12.72 6.30
C LEU A 100 -13.91 -14.17 6.44
N SER A 101 -15.21 -14.39 6.35
CA SER A 101 -15.75 -15.75 6.35
C SER A 101 -15.38 -16.48 5.04
N LYS A 102 -15.11 -17.79 5.15
CA LYS A 102 -14.87 -18.66 3.99
C LYS A 102 -16.01 -18.57 2.98
N LYS A 103 -17.24 -18.46 3.44
CA LYS A 103 -18.42 -18.32 2.58
C LYS A 103 -18.31 -17.10 1.67
N VAL A 104 -17.98 -15.95 2.23
CA VAL A 104 -17.80 -14.69 1.50
C VAL A 104 -16.67 -14.83 0.47
N ILE A 105 -15.55 -15.40 0.84
CA ILE A 105 -14.41 -15.63 -0.05
C ILE A 105 -14.79 -16.51 -1.24
N LEU A 106 -15.52 -17.61 -1.00
CA LEU A 106 -16.00 -18.49 -2.06
C LEU A 106 -17.03 -17.81 -2.98
N GLN A 107 -17.91 -16.96 -2.44
CA GLN A 107 -18.84 -16.17 -3.23
C GLN A 107 -18.15 -15.14 -4.14
N HIS A 108 -16.94 -14.72 -3.81
CA HIS A 108 -16.09 -13.86 -4.62
C HIS A 108 -15.06 -14.64 -5.47
N ASN A 109 -15.16 -15.98 -5.54
CA ASN A 109 -14.22 -16.81 -6.30
C ASN A 109 -12.74 -16.57 -5.94
N LEU A 110 -12.44 -16.35 -4.67
CA LEU A 110 -11.13 -16.00 -4.09
C LEU A 110 -10.66 -14.56 -4.40
N ASP A 111 -11.37 -13.82 -5.25
CA ASP A 111 -11.04 -12.46 -5.66
C ASP A 111 -11.94 -11.45 -4.92
N VAL A 112 -11.64 -11.20 -3.65
CA VAL A 112 -12.40 -10.25 -2.84
C VAL A 112 -11.91 -8.82 -3.13
N PRO A 113 -12.76 -7.92 -3.67
CA PRO A 113 -12.37 -6.56 -3.93
C PRO A 113 -12.04 -5.80 -2.63
N THR A 114 -11.00 -4.96 -2.66
CA THR A 114 -10.57 -4.18 -1.50
C THR A 114 -11.71 -3.31 -0.95
N ARG A 115 -12.52 -2.70 -1.84
CA ARG A 115 -13.67 -1.90 -1.43
C ARG A 115 -14.72 -2.72 -0.67
N PHE A 116 -14.93 -3.98 -1.10
CA PHE A 116 -15.82 -4.90 -0.38
C PHE A 116 -15.23 -5.27 0.98
N PHE A 117 -13.93 -5.55 1.05
CA PHE A 117 -13.23 -5.83 2.30
C PHE A 117 -13.42 -4.70 3.34
N TRP A 118 -13.32 -3.43 2.94
CA TRP A 118 -13.56 -2.29 3.86
C TRP A 118 -14.97 -2.26 4.42
N LYS A 119 -15.94 -2.76 3.67
CA LYS A 119 -17.34 -2.82 4.08
C LYS A 119 -17.66 -4.03 4.95
N ASP A 120 -17.02 -5.18 4.67
CA ASP A 120 -17.42 -6.48 5.19
C ASP A 120 -16.68 -6.91 6.47
N LEU A 121 -15.43 -6.47 6.65
CA LEU A 121 -14.57 -6.96 7.74
C LEU A 121 -15.22 -6.91 9.11
N LEU A 122 -15.94 -5.84 9.42
CA LEU A 122 -16.57 -5.62 10.73
C LEU A 122 -18.11 -5.68 10.68
N ARG A 123 -18.69 -6.02 9.53
CA ARG A 123 -20.16 -6.02 9.33
C ARG A 123 -20.88 -6.83 10.38
N ASP A 124 -20.53 -8.09 10.54
CA ASP A 124 -21.22 -9.01 11.44
C ASP A 124 -20.87 -8.75 12.92
N LYS A 125 -19.75 -8.07 13.20
CA LYS A 125 -19.28 -7.83 14.57
C LYS A 125 -19.83 -6.54 15.16
N THR A 126 -19.81 -5.46 14.41
CA THR A 126 -20.15 -4.11 14.91
C THR A 126 -20.99 -3.29 13.93
N GLY A 127 -21.27 -3.76 12.73
CA GLY A 127 -21.95 -3.00 11.67
C GLY A 127 -21.13 -1.83 11.11
N GLN A 128 -19.83 -1.76 11.45
CA GLN A 128 -18.96 -0.64 11.06
C GLN A 128 -18.18 -0.97 9.81
N THR A 129 -17.74 0.08 9.11
CA THR A 129 -16.80 0.03 8.00
C THR A 129 -15.42 0.53 8.43
N ILE A 130 -14.39 0.19 7.67
CA ILE A 130 -13.02 0.67 7.92
C ILE A 130 -12.58 1.67 6.85
N GLY A 131 -11.63 2.53 7.22
CA GLY A 131 -11.11 3.57 6.33
C GLY A 131 -10.30 3.01 5.15
N ARG A 132 -10.35 3.71 4.03
CA ARG A 132 -9.60 3.40 2.82
C ARG A 132 -8.12 3.78 2.94
N LEU A 133 -7.85 5.04 3.31
CA LEU A 133 -6.48 5.56 3.44
C LEU A 133 -5.82 5.14 4.76
N ASP A 134 -6.63 4.76 5.73
CA ASP A 134 -6.16 4.19 6.99
C ASP A 134 -7.24 3.30 7.60
N SER A 135 -7.07 2.01 7.47
CA SER A 135 -8.06 1.01 7.91
C SER A 135 -8.27 0.93 9.43
N ARG A 136 -7.53 1.69 10.22
CA ARG A 136 -7.74 1.80 11.67
C ARG A 136 -8.93 2.70 12.03
N TYR A 137 -9.32 3.61 11.11
CA TYR A 137 -10.49 4.48 11.30
C TYR A 137 -11.78 3.72 10.99
N LEU A 138 -12.82 4.04 11.75
CA LEU A 138 -14.12 3.40 11.68
C LEU A 138 -15.19 4.35 11.14
N GLY A 139 -16.07 3.83 10.30
CA GLY A 139 -17.20 4.55 9.73
C GLY A 139 -18.52 3.85 10.02
N LEU A 140 -19.60 4.60 9.89
CA LEU A 140 -20.99 4.10 9.97
C LEU A 140 -21.69 4.47 8.66
N ASP A 141 -22.11 3.46 7.94
CA ASP A 141 -22.85 3.63 6.70
C ASP A 141 -24.36 3.63 6.97
N LYS A 142 -25.12 4.17 6.02
CA LYS A 142 -26.59 4.17 6.09
C LYS A 142 -27.16 2.75 6.12
N VAL A 143 -26.51 1.82 5.41
CA VAL A 143 -26.91 0.41 5.29
C VAL A 143 -25.70 -0.49 5.47
N GLU A 144 -25.80 -1.52 6.27
CA GLU A 144 -24.70 -2.49 6.46
C GLU A 144 -24.46 -3.33 5.19
N ALA A 145 -25.48 -3.63 4.42
CA ALA A 145 -25.35 -4.34 3.14
C ALA A 145 -24.63 -3.49 2.08
N GLY A 146 -24.20 -4.12 1.01
CA GLY A 146 -23.56 -3.46 -0.12
C GLY A 146 -22.08 -3.82 -0.30
N THR A 147 -21.46 -3.24 -1.32
CA THR A 147 -20.14 -3.61 -1.83
C THR A 147 -19.03 -2.61 -1.50
N GLY A 148 -19.33 -1.61 -0.69
CA GLY A 148 -18.31 -0.63 -0.27
C GLY A 148 -18.87 0.41 0.66
N PRO A 149 -17.99 1.07 1.44
CA PRO A 149 -18.36 2.17 2.34
C PRO A 149 -18.97 3.36 1.59
N ASP A 150 -19.87 4.09 2.28
CA ASP A 150 -20.48 5.32 1.77
C ASP A 150 -19.45 6.46 1.67
N TYR A 151 -18.42 6.44 2.53
CA TYR A 151 -17.37 7.45 2.59
C TYR A 151 -16.06 6.86 3.16
N SER A 152 -14.98 7.61 3.04
CA SER A 152 -13.69 7.26 3.66
C SER A 152 -13.66 7.77 5.10
N ALA A 153 -13.70 6.86 6.07
CA ALA A 153 -13.90 7.16 7.49
C ALA A 153 -12.82 8.09 8.07
N GLU A 154 -11.57 7.94 7.65
CA GLU A 154 -10.44 8.77 8.09
C GLU A 154 -10.58 10.24 7.72
N LEU A 155 -11.28 10.55 6.61
CA LEU A 155 -11.44 11.93 6.14
C LEU A 155 -12.28 12.77 7.11
N THR A 156 -13.16 12.15 7.88
CA THR A 156 -13.94 12.85 8.91
C THR A 156 -13.05 13.47 9.98
N SER A 157 -11.93 12.81 10.31
CA SER A 157 -10.93 13.32 11.27
C SER A 157 -9.91 14.25 10.63
N TRP A 158 -9.55 14.04 9.35
CA TRP A 158 -8.47 14.77 8.71
C TRP A 158 -8.92 16.13 8.14
N LEU A 159 -10.08 16.19 7.49
CA LEU A 159 -10.51 17.38 6.75
C LEU A 159 -10.73 18.59 7.65
N HIS A 160 -11.34 18.41 8.82
CA HIS A 160 -11.57 19.51 9.74
C HIS A 160 -10.28 20.03 10.42
N SER A 161 -9.24 19.20 10.48
CA SER A 161 -7.93 19.60 11.00
C SER A 161 -7.05 20.25 9.94
N PHE A 162 -6.98 19.64 8.74
CA PHE A 162 -6.08 20.12 7.69
C PHE A 162 -6.62 21.32 6.91
N THR A 163 -7.93 21.45 6.75
CA THR A 163 -8.50 22.58 5.99
C THR A 163 -8.17 23.94 6.62
N PRO A 164 -8.39 24.20 7.91
CA PRO A 164 -7.97 25.46 8.51
C PRO A 164 -6.45 25.62 8.53
N ALA A 165 -5.71 24.53 8.79
CA ALA A 165 -4.25 24.60 8.85
C ALA A 165 -3.63 25.02 7.52
N ILE A 166 -4.05 24.42 6.38
CA ILE A 166 -3.52 24.78 5.06
C ILE A 166 -3.88 26.22 4.67
N ASN A 167 -5.10 26.68 4.97
CA ASN A 167 -5.51 28.05 4.70
C ASN A 167 -4.67 29.06 5.51
N TYR A 168 -4.43 28.77 6.79
CA TYR A 168 -3.54 29.60 7.62
C TYR A 168 -2.11 29.61 7.08
N TYR A 169 -1.55 28.44 6.76
CA TYR A 169 -0.19 28.31 6.25
C TYR A 169 0.03 29.08 4.94
N ILE A 170 -0.87 28.93 3.98
CA ILE A 170 -0.79 29.61 2.69
C ILE A 170 -0.83 31.14 2.89
N ARG A 171 -1.74 31.64 3.72
CA ARG A 171 -1.96 33.09 3.90
C ARG A 171 -0.91 33.72 4.77
N GLU A 172 -0.56 33.10 5.90
CA GLU A 172 0.28 33.73 6.92
C GLU A 172 1.76 33.36 6.78
N HIS A 173 2.10 32.16 6.41
CA HIS A 173 3.49 31.76 6.23
C HIS A 173 3.99 32.00 4.79
N LEU A 174 3.25 31.53 3.78
CA LEU A 174 3.64 31.73 2.39
C LEU A 174 3.25 33.11 1.85
N LYS A 175 2.51 33.91 2.61
CA LYS A 175 2.06 35.27 2.25
C LYS A 175 1.23 35.33 0.95
N PHE A 176 0.67 34.21 0.51
CA PHE A 176 -0.21 34.15 -0.65
C PHE A 176 -1.65 34.45 -0.22
N LYS A 177 -2.02 35.74 -0.27
CA LYS A 177 -3.35 36.22 0.12
C LYS A 177 -4.29 36.18 -1.07
N THR A 178 -5.31 35.36 -0.98
CA THR A 178 -6.34 35.19 -2.01
C THR A 178 -7.69 34.85 -1.37
N ASP A 179 -8.77 35.21 -2.03
CA ASP A 179 -10.14 34.83 -1.67
C ASP A 179 -10.59 33.52 -2.35
N ILE A 180 -9.71 32.93 -3.19
CA ILE A 180 -9.98 31.65 -3.84
C ILE A 180 -9.99 30.56 -2.78
N LYS A 181 -11.02 29.74 -2.78
CA LYS A 181 -11.13 28.58 -1.89
C LYS A 181 -10.04 27.54 -2.25
N TYR A 182 -9.27 27.12 -1.25
CA TYR A 182 -8.38 25.97 -1.42
C TYR A 182 -9.21 24.70 -1.53
N ASN A 183 -9.13 24.02 -2.66
CA ASN A 183 -9.81 22.75 -2.90
C ASN A 183 -8.83 21.60 -2.65
N MET A 184 -8.92 20.95 -1.49
CA MET A 184 -8.07 19.81 -1.14
C MET A 184 -8.24 18.64 -2.12
N PHE A 185 -9.45 18.42 -2.63
CA PHE A 185 -9.77 17.43 -3.65
C PHE A 185 -10.31 18.12 -4.91
N GLY A 186 -9.55 19.11 -5.39
CA GLY A 186 -9.91 19.81 -6.63
C GLY A 186 -9.88 18.87 -7.84
N PRO A 187 -10.57 19.25 -8.93
CA PRO A 187 -10.52 18.48 -10.16
C PRO A 187 -9.10 18.53 -10.74
N VAL A 188 -8.43 17.37 -10.79
CA VAL A 188 -7.10 17.23 -11.39
C VAL A 188 -7.15 16.59 -12.78
N ARG A 189 -8.33 16.44 -13.34
CA ARG A 189 -8.53 15.88 -14.68
C ARG A 189 -8.60 16.99 -15.73
N PRO A 190 -8.10 16.75 -16.97
CA PRO A 190 -7.55 15.48 -17.42
C PRO A 190 -6.13 15.22 -16.88
N TRP A 191 -5.92 14.06 -16.24
CA TRP A 191 -4.61 13.55 -15.89
C TRP A 191 -4.19 12.57 -16.98
N ASN A 192 -3.05 12.83 -17.63
CA ASN A 192 -2.53 11.93 -18.65
C ASN A 192 -1.60 10.89 -18.02
N ASN A 193 -1.98 9.62 -18.12
CA ASN A 193 -1.21 8.45 -17.72
C ASN A 193 -0.80 7.59 -18.94
N ASP A 194 -0.71 8.18 -20.13
CA ASP A 194 -0.42 7.42 -21.34
C ASP A 194 1.00 6.85 -21.35
N ASP A 195 1.95 7.49 -20.65
CA ASP A 195 3.27 6.92 -20.41
C ASP A 195 3.27 6.09 -19.11
N ASN A 196 2.99 4.81 -19.24
CA ASN A 196 2.88 3.88 -18.12
C ASN A 196 4.17 3.05 -17.90
N GLU A 197 5.30 3.45 -18.50
CA GLU A 197 6.57 2.73 -18.39
C GLU A 197 7.43 3.18 -17.20
N VAL A 198 6.82 3.75 -16.17
CA VAL A 198 7.53 4.31 -15.00
C VAL A 198 8.47 3.29 -14.34
N ARG A 199 8.05 2.03 -14.24
CA ARG A 199 8.88 0.95 -13.69
C ARG A 199 10.11 0.69 -14.57
N GLU A 200 9.93 0.58 -15.87
CA GLU A 200 11.04 0.34 -16.81
C GLU A 200 11.95 1.56 -16.87
N ASN A 201 11.42 2.76 -16.88
CA ASN A 201 12.18 4.00 -16.81
C ASN A 201 13.05 4.06 -15.53
N LEU A 202 12.50 3.65 -14.38
CA LEU A 202 13.25 3.55 -13.12
C LEU A 202 14.35 2.48 -13.20
N ARG A 203 14.04 1.30 -13.74
CA ARG A 203 15.01 0.23 -13.96
C ARG A 203 16.17 0.70 -14.83
N GLN A 204 15.88 1.37 -15.95
CA GLN A 204 16.89 1.91 -16.85
C GLN A 204 17.75 2.98 -16.16
N ALA A 205 17.13 3.89 -15.42
CA ALA A 205 17.86 4.91 -14.67
C ALA A 205 18.82 4.28 -13.66
N MET A 206 18.39 3.24 -12.95
CA MET A 206 19.22 2.49 -12.01
C MET A 206 20.35 1.70 -12.70
N ALA A 207 20.08 1.14 -13.88
CA ALA A 207 21.08 0.42 -14.67
C ALA A 207 22.20 1.36 -15.19
N GLN A 208 21.82 2.57 -15.61
CA GLN A 208 22.75 3.59 -16.09
C GLN A 208 23.47 4.32 -14.95
N ASN A 209 22.93 4.29 -13.75
CA ASN A 209 23.49 4.97 -12.57
C ASN A 209 23.68 3.97 -11.42
N PRO A 210 24.88 3.40 -11.28
CA PRO A 210 25.14 2.39 -10.25
C PRO A 210 25.09 2.94 -8.81
N TYR A 211 25.06 4.24 -8.63
CA TYR A 211 24.92 4.90 -7.33
C TYR A 211 23.47 5.15 -6.93
N LEU A 212 22.51 4.99 -7.85
CA LEU A 212 21.10 5.23 -7.56
C LEU A 212 20.51 4.10 -6.69
N HIS A 213 20.08 4.48 -5.51
CA HIS A 213 19.33 3.63 -4.58
C HIS A 213 17.84 4.06 -4.55
N VAL A 214 16.96 3.12 -4.28
CA VAL A 214 15.53 3.39 -4.16
C VAL A 214 15.00 2.79 -2.87
N MET A 215 14.21 3.58 -2.13
CA MET A 215 13.51 3.14 -0.95
C MET A 215 12.01 3.43 -1.08
N ALA A 216 11.16 2.45 -0.82
CA ALA A 216 9.74 2.64 -0.62
C ALA A 216 9.40 2.60 0.89
N GLN A 217 8.58 3.56 1.32
CA GLN A 217 8.04 3.66 2.67
C GLN A 217 6.52 3.56 2.60
N SER A 218 5.89 2.62 3.31
CA SER A 218 4.43 2.43 3.27
C SER A 218 3.87 2.05 4.64
N GLY A 219 2.66 2.53 4.92
CA GLY A 219 1.91 2.11 6.10
C GLY A 219 1.22 0.76 5.89
N TYR A 220 1.24 -0.11 6.90
CA TYR A 220 0.60 -1.43 6.82
C TYR A 220 -0.93 -1.37 6.71
N TYR A 221 -1.54 -0.28 7.16
CA TYR A 221 -3.00 -0.07 7.18
C TYR A 221 -3.52 0.79 6.02
N ASP A 222 -2.66 1.07 5.03
CA ASP A 222 -3.05 1.79 3.82
C ASP A 222 -3.74 0.85 2.82
N GLY A 223 -5.04 1.04 2.61
CA GLY A 223 -5.83 0.28 1.63
C GLY A 223 -5.92 0.96 0.27
N ALA A 224 -5.39 2.17 0.11
CA ALA A 224 -5.36 2.88 -1.17
C ALA A 224 -4.11 2.51 -1.99
N THR A 225 -2.96 2.44 -1.31
CA THR A 225 -1.66 2.04 -1.89
C THR A 225 -1.02 1.02 -0.95
N THR A 226 -1.45 -0.24 -1.09
CA THR A 226 -1.12 -1.27 -0.10
C THR A 226 0.39 -1.51 -0.01
N TYR A 227 0.88 -1.70 1.20
CA TYR A 227 2.31 -1.84 1.46
C TYR A 227 2.96 -2.98 0.67
N PHE A 228 2.23 -4.11 0.53
CA PHE A 228 2.80 -5.26 -0.16
C PHE A 228 2.81 -5.07 -1.67
N ALA A 229 1.90 -4.26 -2.23
CA ALA A 229 1.98 -3.84 -3.63
C ALA A 229 3.28 -3.06 -3.89
N ALA A 230 3.65 -2.12 -3.02
CA ALA A 230 4.91 -1.40 -3.11
C ALA A 230 6.13 -2.35 -3.00
N LYS A 231 6.10 -3.28 -2.04
CA LYS A 231 7.16 -4.27 -1.83
C LYS A 231 7.30 -5.22 -3.03
N TYR A 232 6.17 -5.71 -3.56
CA TYR A 232 6.12 -6.55 -4.76
C TYR A 232 6.65 -5.79 -5.97
N THR A 233 6.22 -4.54 -6.18
CA THR A 233 6.71 -3.68 -7.27
C THR A 233 8.24 -3.55 -7.25
N LEU A 234 8.83 -3.30 -6.08
CA LEU A 234 10.29 -3.22 -5.96
C LEU A 234 10.95 -4.52 -6.40
N SER A 235 10.38 -5.69 -6.05
CA SER A 235 10.93 -6.98 -6.47
C SER A 235 10.87 -7.22 -7.98
N GLN A 236 9.95 -6.53 -8.67
CA GLN A 236 9.75 -6.66 -10.12
C GLN A 236 10.52 -5.61 -10.94
N ILE A 237 11.18 -4.64 -10.31
CA ILE A 237 12.02 -3.65 -11.02
C ILE A 237 13.19 -4.33 -11.72
N ASP A 238 13.87 -5.23 -11.03
CA ASP A 238 15.02 -5.96 -11.58
C ASP A 238 14.85 -7.48 -11.39
N PRO A 239 14.20 -8.19 -12.32
CA PRO A 239 14.06 -9.64 -12.26
C PRO A 239 15.40 -10.41 -12.28
N SER A 240 16.49 -9.77 -12.75
CA SER A 240 17.82 -10.39 -12.73
C SER A 240 18.45 -10.44 -11.32
N GLY A 241 17.91 -9.65 -10.38
CA GLY A 241 18.42 -9.53 -9.02
C GLY A 241 19.76 -8.81 -8.84
N LYS A 242 20.34 -8.26 -9.93
CA LYS A 242 21.64 -7.59 -9.88
C LYS A 242 21.62 -6.25 -9.14
N MET A 243 20.44 -5.62 -9.07
CA MET A 243 20.23 -4.31 -8.41
C MET A 243 19.55 -4.43 -7.03
N LYS A 244 19.28 -5.65 -6.56
CA LYS A 244 18.49 -5.87 -5.32
C LYS A 244 19.07 -5.16 -4.09
N ASP A 245 20.39 -5.03 -3.99
CA ASP A 245 21.05 -4.39 -2.85
C ASP A 245 20.84 -2.87 -2.79
N ARG A 246 20.34 -2.28 -3.89
CA ARG A 246 20.02 -0.87 -4.04
C ARG A 246 18.52 -0.58 -3.88
N LEU A 247 17.71 -1.62 -3.71
CA LEU A 247 16.28 -1.55 -3.48
C LEU A 247 15.99 -1.82 -2.00
N SER A 248 15.14 -1.03 -1.37
CA SER A 248 14.76 -1.23 0.03
C SER A 248 13.30 -0.88 0.28
N PHE A 249 12.71 -1.55 1.26
CA PHE A 249 11.34 -1.33 1.71
C PHE A 249 11.33 -1.11 3.22
N LYS A 250 10.54 -0.14 3.68
CA LYS A 250 10.30 0.13 5.10
C LYS A 250 8.78 0.23 5.36
N GLY A 251 8.32 -0.57 6.30
CA GLY A 251 6.90 -0.64 6.69
C GLY A 251 6.63 0.00 8.05
N TYR A 252 5.46 0.64 8.20
CA TYR A 252 5.07 1.41 9.38
C TYR A 252 3.68 1.02 9.87
N ARG A 253 3.43 1.15 11.18
CA ARG A 253 2.12 0.85 11.80
C ARG A 253 1.13 2.00 11.65
N SER A 254 1.01 2.49 10.44
CA SER A 254 0.19 3.62 10.03
C SER A 254 -0.54 3.31 8.73
N GLY A 255 -1.43 4.20 8.31
CA GLY A 255 -2.04 4.22 6.98
C GLY A 255 -1.24 5.03 5.96
N HIS A 256 -1.94 5.59 4.98
CA HIS A 256 -1.36 6.33 3.84
C HIS A 256 -0.47 7.51 4.25
N MET A 257 -0.89 8.27 5.23
CA MET A 257 -0.08 9.35 5.83
C MET A 257 0.65 8.82 7.06
N MET A 258 1.67 7.99 6.85
CA MET A 258 2.39 7.29 7.92
C MET A 258 3.03 8.22 8.94
N TYR A 259 3.36 9.44 8.54
CA TYR A 259 3.94 10.48 9.38
C TYR A 259 2.96 11.12 10.38
N LEU A 260 1.66 10.78 10.35
CA LEU A 260 0.69 11.23 11.36
C LEU A 260 0.82 10.50 12.69
N ARG A 261 1.39 9.30 12.70
CA ARG A 261 1.72 8.60 13.93
C ARG A 261 3.15 8.99 14.36
N TYR A 262 3.28 9.57 15.55
CA TYR A 262 4.54 10.18 16.01
C TYR A 262 5.71 9.18 16.03
N GLU A 263 5.48 7.94 16.50
CA GLU A 263 6.50 6.90 16.55
C GLU A 263 6.97 6.49 15.13
N ASP A 264 6.05 6.46 14.19
CA ASP A 264 6.38 6.15 12.79
C ASP A 264 7.07 7.33 12.09
N LEU A 265 6.74 8.58 12.46
CA LEU A 265 7.46 9.77 11.99
C LEU A 265 8.93 9.74 12.42
N ILE A 266 9.20 9.41 13.69
CA ILE A 266 10.57 9.27 14.19
C ILE A 266 11.29 8.15 13.44
N LYS A 267 10.67 6.96 13.38
CA LYS A 267 11.24 5.80 12.69
C LYS A 267 11.51 6.08 11.22
N ALA A 268 10.58 6.73 10.52
CA ALA A 268 10.74 7.10 9.11
C ALA A 268 11.91 8.06 8.91
N ASN A 269 12.11 9.02 9.83
CA ASN A 269 13.22 9.95 9.79
C ASN A 269 14.58 9.24 10.02
N ASP A 270 14.62 8.26 10.91
CA ASP A 270 15.84 7.44 11.12
C ASP A 270 16.14 6.56 9.91
N ASP A 271 15.13 5.92 9.34
CA ASP A 271 15.23 5.16 8.09
C ASP A 271 15.72 6.05 6.92
N LEU A 272 15.27 7.31 6.86
CA LEU A 272 15.75 8.32 5.90
C LEU A 272 17.25 8.61 6.07
N ARG A 273 17.70 8.85 7.30
CA ARG A 273 19.12 9.12 7.60
C ARG A 273 19.99 7.92 7.21
N GLU A 274 19.58 6.71 7.56
CA GLU A 274 20.26 5.48 7.18
C GLU A 274 20.37 5.35 5.65
N PHE A 275 19.26 5.59 4.94
CA PHE A 275 19.21 5.53 3.48
C PHE A 275 20.15 6.55 2.84
N ILE A 276 20.14 7.81 3.28
CA ILE A 276 21.04 8.87 2.78
C ILE A 276 22.51 8.48 3.02
N GLN A 277 22.84 7.94 4.20
CA GLN A 277 24.21 7.50 4.49
C GLN A 277 24.63 6.33 3.59
N LYS A 278 23.73 5.40 3.30
CA LYS A 278 23.99 4.25 2.43
C LYS A 278 24.13 4.65 0.97
N SER A 279 23.27 5.55 0.48
CA SER A 279 23.24 6.00 -0.92
C SER A 279 24.32 7.02 -1.26
N SER A 280 24.91 7.69 -0.27
CA SER A 280 26.00 8.65 -0.49
C SER A 280 27.28 7.91 -0.94
N ALA A 281 27.77 8.22 -2.13
CA ALA A 281 28.90 7.53 -2.75
C ALA A 281 30.22 7.65 -1.96
N LYS A 282 30.44 8.76 -1.24
CA LYS A 282 31.63 9.01 -0.38
C LYS A 282 32.97 8.63 -1.04
N GLY A 283 33.11 8.86 -2.34
CA GLY A 283 34.33 8.52 -3.09
C GLY A 283 34.54 7.02 -3.35
N LYS A 284 33.58 6.17 -3.07
CA LYS A 284 33.68 4.73 -3.39
C LYS A 284 33.40 4.47 -4.86
N SER A 285 34.14 3.53 -5.45
CA SER A 285 33.86 3.05 -6.79
C SER A 285 32.51 2.36 -6.88
N ALA A 286 31.82 2.57 -7.99
CA ALA A 286 30.58 1.87 -8.27
C ALA A 286 30.81 0.38 -8.46
N LYS A 287 29.82 -0.41 -8.05
CA LYS A 287 29.71 -1.83 -8.39
C LYS A 287 28.61 -1.98 -9.45
N TYR A 288 28.97 -2.51 -10.59
CA TYR A 288 28.05 -2.86 -11.67
C TYR A 288 27.56 -4.29 -11.51
#